data_0b7719b1320783cc087811f01e512646
#
_entry.id   0b7719b1320783cc087811f01e512646
#
_cell.length_a   1.000
_cell.length_b   1.000
_cell.length_c   1.000
_cell.angle_alpha   90.00
_cell.angle_beta   90.00
_cell.angle_gamma   90.00
#
_symmetry.space_group_name_H-M   'P 1'
#
loop_
_entity.id
_entity.type
_entity.pdbx_description
1 polymer ?
#
loop_
_entity_poly.entity_id
_entity_poly.type
_entity_poly.pdbx_seq_one_letter_code
_entity_poly.pdbx_strand_id
1 'polypeptide(L)'
;MKKRYSSKGQYVKILERGSRKMREKRIVLVNDVTGLSRCSVACQLPIISSMGIETAFVPTAILSINTYHKDFFFDDYTSKMKDYIETYKKMNIDFDGICSGFLGSAKQIEIVKEFFKDFKTDKNFILVDPVMGDHGKLYPTYTQEMQEKMRELMPYATIVTPNLTELCALIDETYHETTYKEELSRMCQKLSQMGPQYIVVTGISVDDQILNFIYDHGHIEMLYVKRIGEDRSGTGDVISAVIAGSYLKGDSFLEAVRKSTGFASKCIQHSVDIDAHPHMGLCFEPLLKELGD
;
A
#
# COMPACT_ATOMS: atom_id res chain seq x y z
N MET A 1 2.76 43.59 27.15
CA MET A 1 3.01 42.35 27.90
C MET A 1 2.83 41.17 26.98
N LYS A 2 3.92 40.60 26.40
CA LYS A 2 3.87 39.43 25.52
C LYS A 2 4.05 38.19 26.38
N LYS A 3 2.99 37.39 26.56
CA LYS A 3 3.12 36.07 27.17
C LYS A 3 3.81 35.13 26.18
N ARG A 4 5.04 34.72 26.47
CA ARG A 4 5.72 33.62 25.81
C ARG A 4 5.08 32.32 26.25
N TYR A 5 4.42 31.60 25.37
CA TYR A 5 3.99 30.23 25.62
C TYR A 5 5.22 29.31 25.55
N SER A 6 5.64 28.79 26.70
CA SER A 6 6.59 27.69 26.77
C SER A 6 5.84 26.39 26.58
N SER A 7 5.73 25.93 25.33
CA SER A 7 4.88 24.79 24.97
C SER A 7 5.57 23.43 24.97
N LYS A 8 6.91 23.37 25.14
CA LYS A 8 7.68 22.12 25.01
C LYS A 8 7.43 21.07 26.10
N GLY A 9 7.03 21.45 27.30
CA GLY A 9 6.87 20.52 28.44
C GLY A 9 5.46 19.93 28.58
N GLN A 10 4.43 20.56 27.99
CA GLN A 10 3.04 20.11 28.13
C GLN A 10 2.63 19.07 27.07
N TYR A 11 3.14 19.15 25.86
CA TYR A 11 2.83 18.20 24.78
C TYR A 11 3.42 16.81 25.05
N VAL A 12 4.66 16.74 25.54
CA VAL A 12 5.29 15.46 25.93
C VAL A 12 4.49 14.77 27.05
N LYS A 13 3.97 15.50 28.03
CA LYS A 13 3.14 14.94 29.11
C LYS A 13 1.76 14.41 28.67
N ILE A 14 1.20 14.93 27.58
CA ILE A 14 -0.08 14.43 27.05
C ILE A 14 0.13 13.06 26.38
N LEU A 15 1.25 12.87 25.72
CA LEU A 15 1.58 11.59 25.07
C LEU A 15 2.12 10.54 26.06
N GLU A 16 2.85 10.96 27.11
CA GLU A 16 3.30 10.08 28.20
C GLU A 16 2.19 9.61 29.14
N ARG A 17 1.05 10.31 29.22
CA ARG A 17 -0.12 9.91 30.02
C ARG A 17 -1.00 8.86 29.38
N GLY A 18 -0.82 8.56 28.11
CA GLY A 18 -1.37 7.39 27.45
C GLY A 18 -0.64 6.13 27.90
N SER A 19 -0.85 5.69 29.17
CA SER A 19 -0.51 4.33 29.55
C SER A 19 -1.06 3.39 28.49
N ARG A 20 -0.32 2.35 28.09
CA ARG A 20 -0.62 1.26 27.12
C ARG A 20 -2.04 0.62 27.22
N LYS A 21 -2.99 1.25 27.89
CA LYS A 21 -4.39 0.87 27.98
C LYS A 21 -5.19 1.65 26.94
N MET A 22 -5.48 1.00 25.81
CA MET A 22 -6.47 1.39 24.81
C MET A 22 -6.13 2.65 23.98
N ARG A 23 -5.02 2.64 23.24
CA ARG A 23 -4.97 3.47 22.03
C ARG A 23 -5.68 2.73 20.89
N GLU A 24 -6.31 3.47 19.99
CA GLU A 24 -6.78 2.93 18.72
C GLU A 24 -5.63 2.27 17.95
N LYS A 25 -5.93 1.21 17.19
CA LYS A 25 -4.95 0.60 16.28
C LYS A 25 -4.51 1.64 15.25
N ARG A 26 -3.23 1.62 14.90
CA ARG A 26 -2.64 2.63 14.01
C ARG A 26 -1.86 2.01 12.87
N ILE A 27 -2.15 2.46 11.65
CA ILE A 27 -1.36 2.16 10.44
C ILE A 27 -0.61 3.42 10.01
N VAL A 28 0.62 3.26 9.55
CA VAL A 28 1.36 4.31 8.84
C VAL A 28 1.50 3.96 7.36
N LEU A 29 1.18 4.93 6.49
CA LEU A 29 1.33 4.86 5.05
C LEU A 29 2.62 5.55 4.64
N VAL A 30 3.52 4.87 3.95
CA VAL A 30 4.71 5.45 3.32
C VAL A 30 4.43 5.51 1.83
N ASN A 31 3.85 6.63 1.38
CA ASN A 31 3.34 6.75 0.01
C ASN A 31 3.28 8.24 -0.41
N ASP A 32 3.04 8.52 -1.68
CA ASP A 32 2.83 9.89 -2.14
C ASP A 32 1.47 10.46 -1.71
N VAL A 33 1.38 11.77 -1.72
CA VAL A 33 0.16 12.53 -1.47
C VAL A 33 -0.28 13.19 -2.77
N THR A 34 -1.28 12.64 -3.42
CA THR A 34 -1.85 13.17 -4.65
C THR A 34 -3.10 14.00 -4.35
N GLY A 35 -3.08 15.30 -4.72
CA GLY A 35 -4.13 16.25 -4.37
C GLY A 35 -5.47 16.01 -5.07
N LEU A 36 -5.43 15.75 -6.37
CA LEU A 36 -6.60 15.43 -7.18
C LEU A 36 -6.43 14.03 -7.78
N SER A 37 -7.44 13.20 -7.72
CA SER A 37 -7.47 11.78 -8.07
C SER A 37 -7.50 10.87 -6.83
N ARG A 38 -8.02 9.66 -7.01
CA ARG A 38 -8.21 8.68 -5.93
C ARG A 38 -7.12 7.62 -6.00
N CYS A 39 -5.93 7.98 -5.55
CA CYS A 39 -4.77 7.09 -5.46
C CYS A 39 -3.92 7.43 -4.24
N SER A 40 -3.00 6.57 -3.91
CA SER A 40 -1.99 6.76 -2.87
C SER A 40 -2.60 7.12 -1.50
N VAL A 41 -2.00 8.02 -0.72
CA VAL A 41 -2.50 8.44 0.61
C VAL A 41 -3.92 9.00 0.54
N ALA A 42 -4.27 9.76 -0.52
CA ALA A 42 -5.61 10.35 -0.66
C ALA A 42 -6.74 9.30 -0.76
N CYS A 43 -6.41 8.09 -1.21
CA CYS A 43 -7.31 6.94 -1.28
C CYS A 43 -7.19 6.06 -0.03
N GLN A 44 -5.97 5.68 0.34
CA GLN A 44 -5.73 4.71 1.42
C GLN A 44 -6.16 5.24 2.80
N LEU A 45 -5.89 6.53 3.09
CA LEU A 45 -6.20 7.13 4.37
C LEU A 45 -7.71 7.10 4.70
N PRO A 46 -8.62 7.60 3.84
CA PRO A 46 -10.06 7.55 4.15
C PRO A 46 -10.58 6.10 4.24
N ILE A 47 -10.07 5.17 3.43
CA ILE A 47 -10.46 3.76 3.47
C ILE A 47 -10.09 3.15 4.84
N ILE A 48 -8.84 3.26 5.27
CA ILE A 48 -8.37 2.70 6.53
C ILE A 48 -9.08 3.38 7.72
N SER A 49 -9.25 4.71 7.65
CA SER A 49 -9.94 5.45 8.71
C SER A 49 -11.41 5.06 8.85
N SER A 50 -12.10 4.74 7.74
CA SER A 50 -13.50 4.26 7.80
C SER A 50 -13.64 2.90 8.50
N MET A 51 -12.55 2.13 8.58
CA MET A 51 -12.47 0.86 9.31
C MET A 51 -12.21 1.04 10.82
N GLY A 52 -12.21 2.28 11.33
CA GLY A 52 -11.95 2.61 12.73
C GLY A 52 -10.48 2.54 13.13
N ILE A 53 -9.56 2.70 12.19
CA ILE A 53 -8.11 2.63 12.40
C ILE A 53 -7.49 4.03 12.25
N GLU A 54 -6.69 4.45 13.24
CA GLU A 54 -5.93 5.69 13.12
C GLU A 54 -4.89 5.58 12.01
N THR A 55 -4.87 6.53 11.08
CA THR A 55 -3.98 6.50 9.94
C THR A 55 -3.00 7.66 9.98
N ALA A 56 -1.70 7.33 10.10
CA ALA A 56 -0.59 8.25 9.93
C ALA A 56 0.02 8.09 8.53
N PHE A 57 0.88 9.02 8.09
CA PHE A 57 1.63 8.82 6.85
C PHE A 57 3.00 9.48 6.88
N VAL A 58 3.91 8.97 6.06
CA VAL A 58 5.21 9.56 5.70
C VAL A 58 5.15 9.83 4.20
N PRO A 59 5.11 11.11 3.76
CA PRO A 59 5.02 11.42 2.34
C PRO A 59 6.33 11.08 1.62
N THR A 60 6.22 10.48 0.42
CA THR A 60 7.35 10.25 -0.49
C THR A 60 7.43 11.33 -1.56
N ALA A 61 6.28 11.84 -2.00
CA ALA A 61 6.14 12.96 -2.92
C ALA A 61 4.81 13.68 -2.66
N ILE A 62 4.69 14.90 -3.18
CA ILE A 62 3.42 15.63 -3.21
C ILE A 62 3.12 15.98 -4.67
N LEU A 63 1.97 15.51 -5.15
CA LEU A 63 1.50 15.74 -6.51
C LEU A 63 0.21 16.54 -6.52
N SER A 64 0.04 17.43 -7.52
CA SER A 64 -1.24 18.11 -7.72
C SER A 64 -2.33 17.15 -8.26
N ILE A 65 -1.94 16.22 -9.13
CA ILE A 65 -2.77 15.19 -9.74
C ILE A 65 -1.86 13.99 -10.08
N ASN A 66 -2.42 12.82 -10.31
CA ASN A 66 -1.64 11.63 -10.64
C ASN A 66 -0.87 11.77 -11.97
N THR A 67 0.20 11.00 -12.10
CA THR A 67 1.16 11.05 -13.22
C THR A 67 0.62 10.59 -14.58
N TYR A 68 -0.64 10.15 -14.65
CA TYR A 68 -1.31 9.86 -15.91
C TYR A 68 -1.58 11.14 -16.72
N HIS A 69 -1.80 12.25 -16.05
CA HIS A 69 -1.98 13.56 -16.67
C HIS A 69 -0.62 14.15 -17.07
N LYS A 70 -0.58 14.82 -18.26
CA LYS A 70 0.69 15.38 -18.77
C LYS A 70 1.19 16.57 -17.95
N ASP A 71 0.26 17.35 -17.42
CA ASP A 71 0.55 18.56 -16.66
C ASP A 71 0.24 18.32 -15.18
N PHE A 72 1.24 17.97 -14.40
CA PHE A 72 1.13 17.80 -12.95
C PHE A 72 2.30 18.51 -12.24
N PHE A 73 2.03 19.05 -11.06
CA PHE A 73 3.07 19.47 -10.15
C PHE A 73 3.59 18.26 -9.37
N PHE A 74 4.90 18.21 -9.19
CA PHE A 74 5.56 17.14 -8.44
C PHE A 74 6.63 17.75 -7.53
N ASP A 75 6.54 17.55 -6.22
CA ASP A 75 7.58 17.85 -5.23
C ASP A 75 8.10 16.55 -4.64
N ASP A 76 9.36 16.21 -4.93
CA ASP A 76 10.06 15.07 -4.34
C ASP A 76 10.35 15.35 -2.86
N TYR A 77 9.84 14.51 -1.98
CA TYR A 77 9.98 14.69 -0.55
C TYR A 77 11.23 14.02 0.05
N THR A 78 12.07 13.37 -0.77
CA THR A 78 13.25 12.58 -0.32
C THR A 78 14.10 13.30 0.71
N SER A 79 14.43 14.56 0.46
CA SER A 79 15.30 15.36 1.35
C SER A 79 14.72 15.64 2.73
N LYS A 80 13.41 15.54 2.88
CA LYS A 80 12.65 15.86 4.10
C LYS A 80 12.20 14.62 4.88
N MET A 81 12.20 13.44 4.24
CA MET A 81 11.68 12.20 4.84
C MET A 81 12.37 11.83 6.16
N LYS A 82 13.71 11.95 6.23
CA LYS A 82 14.45 11.59 7.45
C LYS A 82 14.05 12.47 8.63
N ASP A 83 13.97 13.79 8.45
CA ASP A 83 13.56 14.72 9.52
C ASP A 83 12.11 14.50 9.94
N TYR A 84 11.24 14.14 8.98
CA TYR A 84 9.85 13.79 9.23
C TYR A 84 9.75 12.54 10.11
N ILE A 85 10.44 11.47 9.75
CA ILE A 85 10.50 10.19 10.47
C ILE A 85 11.12 10.37 11.86
N GLU A 86 12.15 11.22 11.98
CA GLU A 86 12.81 11.49 13.24
C GLU A 86 11.85 12.07 14.29
N THR A 87 10.80 12.76 13.86
CA THR A 87 9.75 13.23 14.77
C THR A 87 8.99 12.06 15.41
N TYR A 88 8.65 11.04 14.62
CA TYR A 88 7.98 9.84 15.14
C TYR A 88 8.87 9.08 16.14
N LYS A 89 10.18 8.99 15.88
CA LYS A 89 11.15 8.39 16.81
C LYS A 89 11.23 9.15 18.12
N LYS A 90 11.39 10.48 18.07
CA LYS A 90 11.46 11.35 19.26
C LYS A 90 10.20 11.30 20.11
N MET A 91 9.06 11.06 19.50
CA MET A 91 7.78 10.93 20.17
C MET A 91 7.49 9.50 20.62
N ASN A 92 8.37 8.54 20.37
CA ASN A 92 8.18 7.11 20.64
C ASN A 92 6.83 6.59 20.10
N ILE A 93 6.52 6.93 18.84
CA ILE A 93 5.28 6.48 18.19
C ILE A 93 5.41 5.01 17.79
N ASP A 94 4.40 4.21 18.15
CA ASP A 94 4.27 2.82 17.72
C ASP A 94 3.22 2.71 16.60
N PHE A 95 3.46 1.81 15.65
CA PHE A 95 2.51 1.44 14.59
C PHE A 95 2.16 -0.04 14.71
N ASP A 96 0.87 -0.38 14.50
CA ASP A 96 0.39 -1.75 14.47
C ASP A 96 0.48 -2.34 13.04
N GLY A 97 0.54 -1.47 12.03
CA GLY A 97 0.80 -1.81 10.64
C GLY A 97 1.60 -0.72 9.94
N ILE A 98 2.45 -1.11 9.01
CA ILE A 98 3.23 -0.23 8.14
C ILE A 98 2.92 -0.63 6.70
N CYS A 99 2.49 0.31 5.88
CA CYS A 99 2.20 0.07 4.46
C CYS A 99 3.07 0.98 3.61
N SER A 100 3.81 0.43 2.65
CA SER A 100 4.52 1.21 1.65
C SER A 100 3.87 1.08 0.28
N GLY A 101 3.88 2.16 -0.49
CA GLY A 101 3.43 2.22 -1.87
C GLY A 101 4.51 2.85 -2.75
N PHE A 102 4.15 3.89 -3.51
CA PHE A 102 5.06 4.54 -4.45
C PHE A 102 6.32 5.12 -3.78
N LEU A 103 7.48 4.73 -4.31
CA LEU A 103 8.80 5.24 -3.93
C LEU A 103 9.49 5.81 -5.18
N GLY A 104 9.78 7.10 -5.17
CA GLY A 104 10.23 7.85 -6.35
C GLY A 104 11.73 7.74 -6.66
N SER A 105 12.55 7.10 -5.80
CA SER A 105 14.00 6.97 -6.01
C SER A 105 14.61 5.83 -5.21
N ALA A 106 15.78 5.35 -5.65
CA ALA A 106 16.62 4.40 -4.91
C ALA A 106 16.92 4.90 -3.48
N LYS A 107 17.07 6.22 -3.32
CA LYS A 107 17.31 6.85 -2.01
C LYS A 107 16.11 6.74 -1.08
N GLN A 108 14.90 6.88 -1.60
CA GLN A 108 13.68 6.67 -0.81
C GLN A 108 13.57 5.23 -0.34
N ILE A 109 13.88 4.25 -1.20
CA ILE A 109 13.87 2.83 -0.83
C ILE A 109 14.85 2.57 0.34
N GLU A 110 16.03 3.17 0.33
CA GLU A 110 16.98 3.09 1.46
C GLU A 110 16.40 3.68 2.76
N ILE A 111 15.76 4.86 2.66
CA ILE A 111 15.13 5.50 3.82
C ILE A 111 13.99 4.63 4.37
N VAL A 112 13.18 4.04 3.51
CA VAL A 112 12.09 3.14 3.89
C VAL A 112 12.61 1.85 4.52
N LYS A 113 13.71 1.30 4.00
CA LYS A 113 14.39 0.15 4.62
C LYS A 113 14.87 0.48 6.04
N GLU A 114 15.46 1.66 6.26
CA GLU A 114 15.82 2.14 7.60
C GLU A 114 14.57 2.31 8.48
N PHE A 115 13.51 2.89 7.95
CA PHE A 115 12.22 3.04 8.64
C PHE A 115 11.64 1.68 9.08
N PHE A 116 11.66 0.67 8.19
CA PHE A 116 11.21 -0.67 8.56
C PHE A 116 12.06 -1.27 9.71
N LYS A 117 13.39 -1.11 9.67
CA LYS A 117 14.27 -1.59 10.76
C LYS A 117 13.94 -0.94 12.10
N ASP A 118 13.65 0.36 12.09
CA ASP A 118 13.42 1.14 13.31
C ASP A 118 12.04 0.88 13.93
N PHE A 119 11.02 0.58 13.12
CA PHE A 119 9.64 0.47 13.57
C PHE A 119 9.06 -0.94 13.49
N LYS A 120 9.73 -1.91 12.85
CA LYS A 120 9.29 -3.30 12.85
C LYS A 120 9.41 -3.92 14.24
N THR A 121 8.36 -4.61 14.65
CA THR A 121 8.28 -5.36 15.91
C THR A 121 7.63 -6.72 15.64
N ASP A 122 7.68 -7.62 16.63
CA ASP A 122 6.98 -8.92 16.55
C ASP A 122 5.44 -8.79 16.60
N LYS A 123 4.92 -7.58 16.82
CA LYS A 123 3.49 -7.31 17.02
C LYS A 123 2.85 -6.58 15.87
N ASN A 124 3.63 -6.01 14.95
CA ASN A 124 3.13 -5.31 13.80
C ASN A 124 3.40 -6.09 12.51
N PHE A 125 2.68 -5.74 11.46
CA PHE A 125 2.94 -6.25 10.12
C PHE A 125 3.49 -5.14 9.21
N ILE A 126 4.18 -5.54 8.15
CA ILE A 126 4.60 -4.65 7.08
C ILE A 126 3.98 -5.16 5.78
N LEU A 127 3.16 -4.32 5.14
CA LEU A 127 2.63 -4.54 3.81
C LEU A 127 3.45 -3.71 2.82
N VAL A 128 4.02 -4.36 1.82
CA VAL A 128 4.72 -3.70 0.72
C VAL A 128 3.88 -3.85 -0.55
N ASP A 129 3.39 -2.73 -1.06
CA ASP A 129 2.89 -2.62 -2.43
C ASP A 129 4.06 -2.15 -3.30
N PRO A 130 4.65 -3.04 -4.13
CA PRO A 130 5.93 -2.78 -4.77
C PRO A 130 5.75 -2.03 -6.09
N VAL A 131 5.14 -0.86 -6.05
CA VAL A 131 4.76 -0.06 -7.22
C VAL A 131 5.97 0.21 -8.14
N MET A 132 6.12 -0.59 -9.20
CA MET A 132 7.24 -0.53 -10.14
C MET A 132 6.82 -0.41 -11.60
N GLY A 133 5.70 -0.99 -11.97
CA GLY A 133 5.25 -1.05 -13.37
C GLY A 133 4.02 -1.91 -13.54
N ASP A 134 3.54 -2.02 -14.78
CA ASP A 134 2.41 -2.85 -15.14
C ASP A 134 2.50 -3.31 -16.60
N HIS A 135 1.73 -4.34 -16.99
CA HIS A 135 1.67 -4.89 -18.36
C HIS A 135 3.05 -5.18 -18.97
N GLY A 136 3.97 -5.74 -18.17
CA GLY A 136 5.33 -6.10 -18.59
C GLY A 136 6.29 -4.92 -18.74
N LYS A 137 5.91 -3.71 -18.30
CA LYS A 137 6.74 -2.50 -18.43
C LYS A 137 6.90 -1.83 -17.07
N LEU A 138 8.14 -1.49 -16.73
CA LEU A 138 8.40 -0.60 -15.61
C LEU A 138 7.94 0.83 -15.95
N TYR A 139 7.51 1.57 -14.93
CA TYR A 139 7.19 2.98 -15.10
C TYR A 139 8.42 3.77 -15.55
N PRO A 140 8.26 4.85 -16.34
CA PRO A 140 9.38 5.59 -16.92
C PRO A 140 10.39 6.14 -15.90
N THR A 141 9.95 6.37 -14.68
CA THR A 141 10.78 6.86 -13.56
C THR A 141 11.49 5.74 -12.81
N TYR A 142 11.17 4.46 -13.09
CA TYR A 142 11.71 3.33 -12.35
C TYR A 142 12.97 2.78 -13.01
N THR A 143 14.07 2.73 -12.25
CA THR A 143 15.38 2.27 -12.73
C THR A 143 15.69 0.84 -12.30
N GLN A 144 16.66 0.18 -12.96
CA GLN A 144 17.16 -1.13 -12.52
C GLN A 144 17.67 -1.09 -11.07
N GLU A 145 18.38 -0.02 -10.69
CA GLU A 145 18.84 0.16 -9.31
C GLU A 145 17.66 0.17 -8.32
N MET A 146 16.57 0.84 -8.66
CA MET A 146 15.36 0.85 -7.82
C MET A 146 14.73 -0.55 -7.71
N GLN A 147 14.70 -1.32 -8.80
CA GLN A 147 14.21 -2.69 -8.77
C GLN A 147 15.06 -3.59 -7.85
N GLU A 148 16.38 -3.49 -7.92
CA GLU A 148 17.30 -4.22 -7.04
C GLU A 148 17.08 -3.83 -5.57
N LYS A 149 16.95 -2.54 -5.28
CA LYS A 149 16.72 -2.05 -3.93
C LYS A 149 15.31 -2.39 -3.40
N MET A 150 14.29 -2.47 -4.26
CA MET A 150 12.95 -2.91 -3.84
C MET A 150 12.99 -4.34 -3.27
N ARG A 151 13.81 -5.21 -3.83
CA ARG A 151 14.04 -6.58 -3.29
C ARG A 151 14.60 -6.56 -1.87
N GLU A 152 15.39 -5.54 -1.52
CA GLU A 152 15.94 -5.39 -0.17
C GLU A 152 14.88 -5.08 0.91
N LEU A 153 13.64 -4.71 0.51
CA LEU A 153 12.51 -4.53 1.43
C LEU A 153 11.83 -5.87 1.78
N MET A 154 11.94 -6.88 0.94
CA MET A 154 11.23 -8.16 1.09
C MET A 154 11.52 -8.86 2.42
N PRO A 155 12.76 -8.88 2.99
CA PRO A 155 13.03 -9.50 4.29
C PRO A 155 12.26 -8.87 5.45
N TYR A 156 11.71 -7.67 5.28
CA TYR A 156 10.91 -6.97 6.29
C TYR A 156 9.41 -7.18 6.09
N ALA A 157 8.99 -7.49 4.86
CA ALA A 157 7.60 -7.59 4.49
C ALA A 157 6.92 -8.82 5.14
N THR A 158 5.72 -8.61 5.65
CA THR A 158 4.78 -9.67 6.06
C THR A 158 3.86 -10.01 4.89
N ILE A 159 3.33 -8.97 4.23
CA ILE A 159 2.39 -9.03 3.12
C ILE A 159 2.99 -8.30 1.93
N VAL A 160 2.84 -8.85 0.72
CA VAL A 160 3.22 -8.18 -0.54
C VAL A 160 2.07 -8.29 -1.55
N THR A 161 1.77 -7.18 -2.25
CA THR A 161 0.62 -7.08 -3.17
C THR A 161 1.03 -6.79 -4.63
N PRO A 162 1.98 -7.52 -5.23
CA PRO A 162 2.47 -7.24 -6.57
C PRO A 162 1.41 -7.55 -7.64
N ASN A 163 1.46 -6.83 -8.77
CA ASN A 163 0.93 -7.36 -10.02
C ASN A 163 1.94 -8.36 -10.64
N LEU A 164 1.60 -8.97 -11.78
CA LEU A 164 2.48 -9.98 -12.40
C LEU A 164 3.82 -9.39 -12.88
N THR A 165 3.83 -8.13 -13.35
CA THR A 165 5.06 -7.43 -13.75
C THR A 165 5.99 -7.24 -12.56
N GLU A 166 5.44 -6.81 -11.45
CA GLU A 166 6.15 -6.57 -10.21
C GLU A 166 6.64 -7.87 -9.57
N LEU A 167 5.83 -8.93 -9.62
CA LEU A 167 6.26 -10.26 -9.18
C LEU A 167 7.49 -10.72 -9.95
N CYS A 168 7.46 -10.65 -11.29
CA CYS A 168 8.61 -11.00 -12.13
C CYS A 168 9.84 -10.15 -11.77
N ALA A 169 9.65 -8.83 -11.62
CA ALA A 169 10.73 -7.91 -11.24
C ALA A 169 11.34 -8.23 -9.88
N LEU A 170 10.52 -8.58 -8.88
CA LEU A 170 11.00 -8.93 -7.53
C LEU A 170 11.80 -10.23 -7.50
N ILE A 171 11.40 -11.24 -8.29
CA ILE A 171 12.09 -12.53 -8.32
C ILE A 171 13.19 -12.63 -9.38
N ASP A 172 13.47 -11.53 -10.07
CA ASP A 172 14.49 -11.45 -11.13
C ASP A 172 14.22 -12.43 -12.28
N GLU A 173 13.01 -12.39 -12.80
CA GLU A 173 12.58 -13.16 -13.96
C GLU A 173 12.04 -12.24 -15.05
N THR A 174 12.21 -12.64 -16.30
CA THR A 174 11.65 -11.92 -17.44
C THR A 174 10.13 -12.01 -17.41
N TYR A 175 9.45 -10.87 -17.59
CA TYR A 175 8.00 -10.85 -17.66
C TYR A 175 7.47 -11.72 -18.80
N HIS A 176 6.47 -12.49 -18.47
CA HIS A 176 5.62 -13.21 -19.43
C HIS A 176 4.23 -13.38 -18.82
N GLU A 177 3.22 -13.39 -19.66
CA GLU A 177 1.86 -13.63 -19.22
C GLU A 177 1.69 -15.11 -18.83
N THR A 178 1.17 -15.35 -17.66
CA THR A 178 0.83 -16.69 -17.18
C THR A 178 -0.40 -16.68 -16.27
N THR A 179 -1.21 -17.70 -16.38
CA THR A 179 -2.37 -18.00 -15.53
C THR A 179 -2.26 -19.38 -14.92
N TYR A 180 -1.17 -20.11 -15.21
CA TYR A 180 -0.97 -21.46 -14.74
C TYR A 180 -0.67 -21.49 -13.24
N LYS A 181 -1.48 -22.24 -12.51
CA LYS A 181 -1.40 -22.36 -11.05
C LYS A 181 -0.01 -22.77 -10.58
N GLU A 182 0.58 -23.77 -11.22
CA GLU A 182 1.89 -24.34 -10.86
C GLU A 182 3.00 -23.32 -11.01
N GLU A 183 2.94 -22.51 -12.06
CA GLU A 183 3.93 -21.48 -12.33
C GLU A 183 3.81 -20.32 -11.36
N LEU A 184 2.60 -19.78 -11.17
CA LEU A 184 2.35 -18.72 -10.18
C LEU A 184 2.72 -19.18 -8.77
N SER A 185 2.44 -20.46 -8.43
CA SER A 185 2.86 -21.04 -7.15
C SER A 185 4.38 -21.05 -6.99
N ARG A 186 5.13 -21.46 -8.02
CA ARG A 186 6.61 -21.45 -8.03
C ARG A 186 7.13 -20.03 -7.86
N MET A 187 6.57 -19.06 -8.58
CA MET A 187 6.98 -17.66 -8.50
C MET A 187 6.73 -17.07 -7.11
N CYS A 188 5.55 -17.29 -6.54
CA CYS A 188 5.23 -16.87 -5.18
C CYS A 188 6.11 -17.56 -4.13
N GLN A 189 6.40 -18.86 -4.30
CA GLN A 189 7.34 -19.57 -3.43
C GLN A 189 8.74 -18.96 -3.47
N LYS A 190 9.23 -18.58 -4.66
CA LYS A 190 10.53 -17.90 -4.81
C LYS A 190 10.52 -16.54 -4.09
N LEU A 191 9.45 -15.77 -4.23
CA LEU A 191 9.31 -14.51 -3.50
C LEU A 191 9.23 -14.73 -1.99
N SER A 192 8.50 -15.75 -1.53
CA SER A 192 8.36 -16.03 -0.10
C SER A 192 9.67 -16.42 0.58
N GLN A 193 10.60 -17.03 -0.15
CA GLN A 193 11.96 -17.30 0.35
C GLN A 193 12.77 -16.03 0.64
N MET A 194 12.34 -14.88 0.11
CA MET A 194 12.95 -13.57 0.40
C MET A 194 12.39 -12.92 1.68
N GLY A 195 11.29 -13.45 2.26
CA GLY A 195 10.72 -12.93 3.51
C GLY A 195 9.21 -13.03 3.64
N PRO A 196 8.41 -12.48 2.71
CA PRO A 196 6.96 -12.41 2.86
C PRO A 196 6.30 -13.78 2.84
N GLN A 197 5.36 -14.00 3.75
CA GLN A 197 4.60 -15.25 3.81
C GLN A 197 3.19 -15.12 3.23
N TYR A 198 2.71 -13.89 3.09
CA TYR A 198 1.43 -13.55 2.49
C TYR A 198 1.66 -12.77 1.20
N ILE A 199 1.26 -13.34 0.08
CA ILE A 199 1.44 -12.72 -1.23
C ILE A 199 0.11 -12.77 -1.97
N VAL A 200 -0.34 -11.67 -2.53
CA VAL A 200 -1.43 -11.67 -3.50
C VAL A 200 -0.96 -11.05 -4.79
N VAL A 201 -0.89 -11.86 -5.86
CA VAL A 201 -0.61 -11.36 -7.20
C VAL A 201 -1.92 -10.87 -7.79
N THR A 202 -2.04 -9.55 -7.94
CA THR A 202 -3.27 -8.88 -8.33
C THR A 202 -3.37 -8.66 -9.84
N GLY A 203 -4.59 -8.54 -10.35
CA GLY A 203 -4.82 -7.98 -11.68
C GLY A 203 -4.50 -8.90 -12.86
N ILE A 204 -4.34 -10.22 -12.67
CA ILE A 204 -4.04 -11.13 -13.79
C ILE A 204 -5.29 -11.29 -14.66
N SER A 205 -5.18 -10.93 -15.93
CA SER A 205 -6.29 -11.03 -16.88
C SER A 205 -6.51 -12.48 -17.32
N VAL A 206 -7.76 -12.94 -17.20
CA VAL A 206 -8.19 -14.27 -17.66
C VAL A 206 -9.55 -14.13 -18.33
N ASP A 207 -9.58 -14.11 -19.64
CA ASP A 207 -10.79 -13.89 -20.46
C ASP A 207 -11.57 -12.63 -19.98
N ASP A 208 -12.81 -12.79 -19.52
CA ASP A 208 -13.68 -11.74 -18.99
C ASP A 208 -13.56 -11.57 -17.45
N GLN A 209 -12.54 -12.17 -16.83
CA GLN A 209 -12.30 -12.16 -15.40
C GLN A 209 -10.93 -11.58 -15.07
N ILE A 210 -10.77 -11.22 -13.81
CA ILE A 210 -9.49 -10.88 -13.17
C ILE A 210 -9.21 -11.94 -12.11
N LEU A 211 -8.06 -12.59 -12.23
CA LEU A 211 -7.54 -13.50 -11.23
C LEU A 211 -6.68 -12.71 -10.23
N ASN A 212 -6.97 -12.90 -8.94
CA ASN A 212 -6.08 -12.57 -7.85
C ASN A 212 -5.53 -13.87 -7.26
N PHE A 213 -4.23 -14.10 -7.42
CA PHE A 213 -3.58 -15.34 -7.00
C PHE A 213 -3.02 -15.16 -5.59
N ILE A 214 -3.52 -15.94 -4.65
CA ILE A 214 -3.25 -15.81 -3.21
C ILE A 214 -2.32 -16.92 -2.77
N TYR A 215 -1.21 -16.55 -2.14
CA TYR A 215 -0.25 -17.44 -1.49
C TYR A 215 -0.18 -17.12 0.00
N ASP A 216 -0.56 -18.08 0.82
CA ASP A 216 -0.59 -18.02 2.28
C ASP A 216 0.23 -19.17 2.86
N HIS A 217 1.49 -18.93 3.23
CA HIS A 217 2.38 -19.96 3.79
C HIS A 217 2.43 -21.26 2.97
N GLY A 218 2.36 -21.19 1.65
CA GLY A 218 2.32 -22.34 0.75
C GLY A 218 0.91 -22.82 0.38
N HIS A 219 -0.14 -22.34 1.06
CA HIS A 219 -1.52 -22.57 0.63
C HIS A 219 -1.87 -21.62 -0.53
N ILE A 220 -2.54 -22.18 -1.54
CA ILE A 220 -2.86 -21.46 -2.77
C ILE A 220 -4.36 -21.33 -2.92
N GLU A 221 -4.83 -20.12 -3.17
CA GLU A 221 -6.21 -19.85 -3.57
C GLU A 221 -6.21 -19.00 -4.86
N MET A 222 -7.12 -19.31 -5.76
CA MET A 222 -7.31 -18.55 -7.02
C MET A 222 -8.66 -17.85 -6.96
N LEU A 223 -8.65 -16.55 -6.73
CA LEU A 223 -9.86 -15.73 -6.59
C LEU A 223 -10.16 -15.00 -7.90
N TYR A 224 -11.20 -15.43 -8.58
CA TYR A 224 -11.67 -14.79 -9.82
C TYR A 224 -12.77 -13.79 -9.51
N VAL A 225 -12.64 -12.59 -10.07
CA VAL A 225 -13.68 -11.56 -10.07
C VAL A 225 -14.00 -11.15 -11.50
N LYS A 226 -15.25 -10.77 -11.77
CA LYS A 226 -15.64 -10.30 -13.11
C LYS A 226 -14.87 -9.03 -13.45
N ARG A 227 -14.35 -8.93 -14.68
CA ARG A 227 -13.80 -7.69 -15.22
C ARG A 227 -14.95 -6.68 -15.43
N ILE A 228 -14.79 -5.47 -14.93
CA ILE A 228 -15.78 -4.40 -15.02
C ILE A 228 -15.11 -3.19 -15.67
N GLY A 229 -15.53 -2.85 -16.88
CA GLY A 229 -15.01 -1.68 -17.61
C GLY A 229 -13.51 -1.73 -17.87
N GLU A 230 -12.88 -0.57 -17.86
CA GLU A 230 -11.45 -0.35 -18.12
C GLU A 230 -10.65 -0.37 -16.81
N ASP A 231 -9.33 -0.56 -16.94
CA ASP A 231 -8.40 -0.43 -15.81
C ASP A 231 -8.45 1.00 -15.24
N ARG A 232 -8.41 1.10 -13.91
CA ARG A 232 -8.55 2.39 -13.22
C ARG A 232 -7.38 2.65 -12.28
N SER A 233 -6.90 3.90 -12.29
CA SER A 233 -5.87 4.34 -11.36
C SER A 233 -6.30 4.11 -9.90
N GLY A 234 -5.36 3.77 -9.02
CA GLY A 234 -5.62 3.60 -7.58
C GLY A 234 -6.31 2.30 -7.18
N THR A 235 -6.57 1.36 -8.13
CA THR A 235 -7.15 0.05 -7.78
C THR A 235 -6.24 -0.72 -6.81
N GLY A 236 -4.92 -0.73 -7.03
CA GLY A 236 -3.93 -1.31 -6.12
C GLY A 236 -3.98 -0.67 -4.74
N ASP A 237 -4.05 0.67 -4.66
CA ASP A 237 -4.16 1.39 -3.39
C ASP A 237 -5.43 1.02 -2.60
N VAL A 238 -6.57 0.88 -3.28
CA VAL A 238 -7.83 0.44 -2.64
C VAL A 238 -7.66 -0.99 -2.09
N ILE A 239 -7.10 -1.90 -2.90
CA ILE A 239 -6.88 -3.30 -2.51
C ILE A 239 -5.93 -3.37 -1.31
N SER A 240 -4.76 -2.74 -1.38
CA SER A 240 -3.76 -2.76 -0.32
C SER A 240 -4.27 -2.12 0.98
N ALA A 241 -5.04 -1.02 0.89
CA ALA A 241 -5.65 -0.37 2.05
C ALA A 241 -6.67 -1.27 2.77
N VAL A 242 -7.57 -1.91 2.02
CA VAL A 242 -8.58 -2.82 2.62
C VAL A 242 -7.92 -4.07 3.18
N ILE A 243 -6.91 -4.64 2.50
CA ILE A 243 -6.13 -5.77 3.04
C ILE A 243 -5.49 -5.37 4.37
N ALA A 244 -4.79 -4.24 4.41
CA ALA A 244 -4.10 -3.78 5.62
C ALA A 244 -5.07 -3.57 6.79
N GLY A 245 -6.19 -2.89 6.55
CA GLY A 245 -7.20 -2.63 7.58
C GLY A 245 -7.88 -3.91 8.08
N SER A 246 -8.29 -4.81 7.18
CA SER A 246 -8.94 -6.08 7.49
C SER A 246 -7.99 -7.01 8.26
N TYR A 247 -6.76 -7.16 7.80
CA TYR A 247 -5.74 -7.96 8.48
C TYR A 247 -5.46 -7.43 9.91
N LEU A 248 -5.37 -6.10 10.06
CA LEU A 248 -5.19 -5.50 11.38
C LEU A 248 -6.40 -5.73 12.31
N LYS A 249 -7.61 -5.77 11.78
CA LYS A 249 -8.84 -6.08 12.55
C LYS A 249 -8.91 -7.55 12.97
N GLY A 250 -8.10 -8.43 12.39
CA GLY A 250 -7.98 -9.86 12.75
C GLY A 250 -8.60 -10.82 11.74
N ASP A 251 -8.98 -10.34 10.57
CA ASP A 251 -9.38 -11.23 9.47
C ASP A 251 -8.18 -12.09 9.03
N SER A 252 -8.44 -13.31 8.57
CA SER A 252 -7.43 -14.09 7.88
C SER A 252 -6.98 -13.38 6.60
N PHE A 253 -5.78 -13.70 6.10
CA PHE A 253 -5.29 -13.07 4.88
C PHE A 253 -6.24 -13.31 3.69
N LEU A 254 -6.75 -14.53 3.56
CA LEU A 254 -7.72 -14.86 2.50
C LEU A 254 -9.00 -14.02 2.61
N GLU A 255 -9.56 -13.85 3.80
CA GLU A 255 -10.74 -13.00 4.02
C GLU A 255 -10.44 -11.53 3.72
N ALA A 256 -9.27 -11.02 4.12
CA ALA A 256 -8.84 -9.66 3.82
C ALA A 256 -8.75 -9.43 2.29
N VAL A 257 -8.18 -10.39 1.53
CA VAL A 257 -8.13 -10.32 0.06
C VAL A 257 -9.52 -10.40 -0.56
N ARG A 258 -10.41 -11.28 -0.08
CA ARG A 258 -11.80 -11.37 -0.55
C ARG A 258 -12.58 -10.07 -0.32
N LYS A 259 -12.44 -9.47 0.85
CA LYS A 259 -13.06 -8.17 1.17
C LYS A 259 -12.52 -7.07 0.26
N SER A 260 -11.20 -7.01 0.07
CA SER A 260 -10.55 -5.97 -0.73
C SER A 260 -10.96 -6.03 -2.20
N THR A 261 -10.94 -7.22 -2.81
CA THR A 261 -11.34 -7.41 -4.21
C THR A 261 -12.83 -7.19 -4.42
N GLY A 262 -13.67 -7.62 -3.47
CA GLY A 262 -15.11 -7.35 -3.48
C GLY A 262 -15.42 -5.86 -3.37
N PHE A 263 -14.76 -5.15 -2.48
CA PHE A 263 -14.90 -3.70 -2.33
C PHE A 263 -14.42 -2.95 -3.58
N ALA A 264 -13.24 -3.30 -4.10
CA ALA A 264 -12.71 -2.71 -5.32
C ALA A 264 -13.67 -2.92 -6.50
N SER A 265 -14.23 -4.12 -6.68
CA SER A 265 -15.20 -4.41 -7.74
C SER A 265 -16.46 -3.53 -7.63
N LYS A 266 -16.99 -3.31 -6.42
CA LYS A 266 -18.12 -2.40 -6.19
C LYS A 266 -17.77 -0.95 -6.52
N CYS A 267 -16.57 -0.49 -6.13
CA CYS A 267 -16.09 0.85 -6.45
C CYS A 267 -15.92 1.05 -7.96
N ILE A 268 -15.39 0.03 -8.68
CA ILE A 268 -15.26 0.05 -10.13
C ILE A 268 -16.66 0.14 -10.77
N GLN A 269 -17.59 -0.73 -10.34
CA GLN A 269 -18.97 -0.72 -10.87
C GLN A 269 -19.62 0.65 -10.65
N HIS A 270 -19.56 1.19 -9.43
CA HIS A 270 -20.09 2.52 -9.15
C HIS A 270 -19.45 3.61 -10.01
N SER A 271 -18.13 3.53 -10.23
CA SER A 271 -17.42 4.49 -11.08
C SER A 271 -17.87 4.41 -12.55
N VAL A 272 -18.17 3.20 -13.03
CA VAL A 272 -18.74 2.99 -14.38
C VAL A 272 -20.17 3.53 -14.47
N ASP A 273 -20.99 3.24 -13.47
CA ASP A 273 -22.41 3.66 -13.43
C ASP A 273 -22.58 5.18 -13.46
N ILE A 274 -21.62 5.94 -12.90
CA ILE A 274 -21.64 7.42 -12.91
C ILE A 274 -20.77 8.03 -14.00
N ASP A 275 -20.27 7.22 -14.96
CA ASP A 275 -19.41 7.66 -16.05
C ASP A 275 -18.14 8.42 -15.58
N ALA A 276 -17.57 8.01 -14.44
CA ALA A 276 -16.36 8.62 -13.93
C ALA A 276 -15.15 8.27 -14.80
N HIS A 277 -14.32 9.27 -15.12
CA HIS A 277 -13.12 9.08 -15.94
C HIS A 277 -12.14 8.07 -15.28
N PRO A 278 -11.64 7.04 -15.99
CA PRO A 278 -10.82 5.96 -15.42
C PRO A 278 -9.58 6.44 -14.66
N HIS A 279 -8.93 7.52 -15.16
CA HIS A 279 -7.72 8.05 -14.55
C HIS A 279 -7.96 8.94 -13.32
N MET A 280 -9.22 9.24 -12.99
CA MET A 280 -9.59 9.92 -11.74
C MET A 280 -9.73 8.95 -10.57
N GLY A 281 -9.48 7.66 -10.80
CA GLY A 281 -9.50 6.60 -9.79
C GLY A 281 -10.88 6.02 -9.52
N LEU A 282 -10.97 5.19 -8.47
CA LEU A 282 -12.20 4.52 -8.07
C LEU A 282 -13.05 5.43 -7.17
N CYS A 283 -14.30 5.62 -7.52
CA CYS A 283 -15.25 6.38 -6.69
C CYS A 283 -15.71 5.54 -5.48
N PHE A 284 -14.90 5.55 -4.42
CA PHE A 284 -15.09 4.74 -3.22
C PHE A 284 -15.90 5.44 -2.12
N GLU A 285 -16.03 6.76 -2.16
CA GLU A 285 -16.57 7.57 -1.06
C GLU A 285 -17.96 7.14 -0.59
N PRO A 286 -18.95 6.89 -1.48
CA PRO A 286 -20.28 6.43 -1.06
C PRO A 286 -20.30 5.04 -0.44
N LEU A 287 -19.26 4.24 -0.68
CA LEU A 287 -19.14 2.84 -0.28
C LEU A 287 -18.35 2.66 1.03
N LEU A 288 -17.68 3.69 1.53
CA LEU A 288 -16.86 3.61 2.75
C LEU A 288 -17.59 3.05 3.96
N LYS A 289 -18.90 3.30 4.07
CA LYS A 289 -19.75 2.75 5.13
C LYS A 289 -19.78 1.22 5.19
N GLU A 290 -19.50 0.53 4.09
CA GLU A 290 -19.48 -0.94 4.03
C GLU A 290 -18.22 -1.54 4.67
N LEU A 291 -17.22 -0.73 4.96
CA LEU A 291 -15.96 -1.14 5.60
C LEU A 291 -15.96 -0.92 7.12
N GLY A 292 -16.92 -0.12 7.63
CA GLY A 292 -16.97 0.27 9.04
C GLY A 292 -17.66 -0.75 9.96
N ASP A 293 -18.32 -1.75 9.41
CA ASP A 293 -19.10 -2.75 10.14
C ASP A 293 -18.27 -3.98 10.55
#